data_b08cc0cc47c06bb3fc2fd74ba06f4c37
#
_entry.id   b08cc0cc47c06bb3fc2fd74ba06f4c37
#
_cell.length_a   1.000
_cell.length_b   1.000
_cell.length_c   1.000
_cell.angle_alpha   90.00
_cell.angle_beta   90.00
_cell.angle_gamma   90.00
#
_symmetry.space_group_name_H-M   'P 1'
#
loop_
_entity.id
_entity.type
_entity.pdbx_description
1 polymer ?
#
loop_
_entity_poly.entity_id
_entity_poly.type
_entity_poly.pdbx_seq_one_letter_code
_entity_poly.pdbx_strand_id
1 'polypeptide(L)' 'MNEIKQKAINNIIDKVLEEEGYETYDEVDSLTTMTIITDIEDKFDINLDLNILEGISGRTELVARLMEAI' A
#
# COMPACT_ATOMS: atom_id res chain seq x y z
N MET A 1 -8.97 -13.20 -9.76
CA MET A 1 -9.17 -12.85 -8.36
C MET A 1 -8.00 -12.05 -7.82
N ASN A 2 -6.79 -12.62 -7.87
CA ASN A 2 -5.60 -11.91 -7.41
C ASN A 2 -5.34 -10.64 -8.21
N GLU A 3 -5.65 -10.66 -9.50
CA GLU A 3 -5.47 -9.49 -10.36
C GLU A 3 -6.35 -8.32 -9.94
N ILE A 4 -7.56 -8.61 -9.47
CA ILE A 4 -8.48 -7.56 -9.02
C ILE A 4 -7.95 -6.91 -7.74
N LYS A 5 -7.48 -7.73 -6.79
CA LYS A 5 -6.89 -7.23 -5.56
C LYS A 5 -5.64 -6.42 -5.84
N GLN A 6 -4.76 -6.94 -6.68
CA GLN A 6 -3.51 -6.27 -7.03
C GLN A 6 -3.77 -4.91 -7.67
N LYS A 7 -4.73 -4.87 -8.57
CA LYS A 7 -5.09 -3.62 -9.23
C LYS A 7 -5.65 -2.60 -8.23
N ALA A 8 -6.50 -3.04 -7.32
CA ALA A 8 -7.07 -2.17 -6.31
C ALA A 8 -5.97 -1.60 -5.39
N ILE A 9 -5.03 -2.45 -4.97
CA ILE A 9 -3.91 -2.03 -4.15
C ILE A 9 -3.06 -0.99 -4.88
N ASN A 10 -2.71 -1.27 -6.13
CA ASN A 10 -1.90 -0.33 -6.92
C ASN A 10 -2.62 0.98 -7.16
N ASN A 11 -3.93 0.95 -7.38
CA ASN A 11 -4.71 2.16 -7.57
C ASN A 11 -4.69 3.04 -6.31
N ILE A 12 -4.77 2.42 -5.14
CA ILE A 12 -4.70 3.15 -3.88
C ILE A 12 -3.32 3.78 -3.71
N ILE A 13 -2.26 3.03 -3.98
CA ILE A 13 -0.90 3.55 -3.88
C ILE A 13 -0.73 4.73 -4.83
N ASP A 14 -1.14 4.59 -6.09
CA ASP A 14 -1.02 5.65 -7.08
C ASP A 14 -1.79 6.91 -6.66
N LYS A 15 -2.98 6.74 -6.11
CA LYS A 15 -3.79 7.85 -5.66
C LYS A 15 -3.12 8.62 -4.53
N VAL A 16 -2.60 7.90 -3.55
CA VAL A 16 -1.92 8.53 -2.40
C VAL A 16 -0.66 9.25 -2.87
N LEU A 17 0.13 8.62 -3.73
CA LEU A 17 1.33 9.26 -4.27
C LEU A 17 0.99 10.56 -4.99
N GLU A 18 -0.07 10.54 -5.80
CA GLU A 18 -0.50 11.73 -6.53
C GLU A 18 -0.96 12.82 -5.57
N GLU A 19 -1.76 12.49 -4.58
CA GLU A 19 -2.28 13.45 -3.60
C GLU A 19 -1.18 14.09 -2.78
N GLU A 20 -0.14 13.33 -2.45
CA GLU A 20 0.97 13.81 -1.63
C GLU A 20 2.13 14.39 -2.46
N GLY A 21 2.03 14.31 -3.78
CA GLY A 21 3.03 14.90 -4.66
C GLY A 21 4.30 14.09 -4.84
N TYR A 22 4.25 12.78 -4.63
CA TYR A 22 5.39 11.89 -4.86
C TYR A 22 5.33 11.27 -6.25
N GLU A 23 6.48 11.15 -6.89
CA GLU A 23 6.55 10.48 -8.18
C GLU A 23 6.65 8.96 -8.04
N THR A 24 7.35 8.48 -7.01
CA THR A 24 7.54 7.05 -6.79
C THR A 24 7.33 6.71 -5.32
N TYR A 25 7.03 5.45 -5.05
CA TYR A 25 6.88 4.95 -3.68
C TYR A 25 8.19 5.07 -2.89
N ASP A 26 9.33 4.97 -3.55
CA ASP A 26 10.64 5.02 -2.89
C ASP A 26 10.89 6.35 -2.17
N GLU A 27 10.19 7.41 -2.58
CA GLU A 27 10.33 8.74 -1.97
C GLU A 27 9.42 8.94 -0.76
N VAL A 28 8.51 8.01 -0.52
CA VAL A 28 7.44 8.14 0.48
C VAL A 28 7.97 8.04 1.90
N ASP A 29 7.50 8.92 2.77
CA ASP A 29 7.84 8.86 4.19
C ASP A 29 6.91 7.90 4.95
N SER A 30 7.19 7.71 6.24
CA SER A 30 6.44 6.79 7.08
C SER A 30 4.97 7.18 7.21
N LEU A 31 4.67 8.47 7.29
CA LEU A 31 3.30 8.95 7.44
C LEU A 31 2.48 8.63 6.21
N THR A 32 3.05 8.85 5.03
CA THR A 32 2.35 8.56 3.78
C THR A 32 2.15 7.06 3.61
N THR A 33 3.14 6.26 4.01
CA THR A 33 3.00 4.80 3.99
C THR A 33 1.84 4.36 4.89
N MET A 34 1.69 4.96 6.06
CA MET A 34 0.56 4.66 6.95
C MET A 34 -0.76 5.05 6.33
N THR A 35 -0.80 6.15 5.57
CA THR A 35 -2.00 6.56 4.85
C THR A 35 -2.39 5.50 3.82
N ILE A 36 -1.40 4.96 3.09
CA ILE A 36 -1.65 3.87 2.14
C ILE A 36 -2.27 2.67 2.84
N ILE A 37 -1.69 2.27 3.98
CA ILE A 37 -2.20 1.13 4.75
C ILE A 37 -3.63 1.39 5.22
N THR A 38 -3.91 2.58 5.74
CA THR A 38 -5.24 2.94 6.21
C THR A 38 -6.27 2.90 5.08
N ASP A 39 -5.90 3.42 3.91
CA ASP A 39 -6.80 3.40 2.77
C ASP A 39 -7.09 1.97 2.30
N ILE A 40 -6.10 1.09 2.36
CA ILE A 40 -6.29 -0.31 2.01
C ILE A 40 -7.19 -1.00 3.03
N GLU A 41 -7.00 -0.72 4.33
CA GLU A 41 -7.88 -1.26 5.36
C GLU A 41 -9.34 -0.85 5.13
N ASP A 42 -9.55 0.41 4.77
CA ASP A 42 -10.89 0.90 4.49
C ASP A 42 -11.50 0.26 3.25
N LYS A 43 -10.68 0.10 2.21
CA LYS A 43 -11.14 -0.45 0.93
C LYS A 43 -11.59 -1.91 1.08
N PHE A 44 -10.85 -2.70 1.85
CA PHE A 44 -11.10 -4.13 1.98
C PHE A 44 -11.81 -4.50 3.29
N ASP A 45 -12.09 -3.50 4.13
CA ASP A 45 -12.75 -3.67 5.43
C ASP A 45 -12.00 -4.68 6.30
N ILE A 46 -10.71 -4.47 6.47
CA ILE A 46 -9.82 -5.33 7.25
C ILE A 46 -8.91 -4.49 8.14
N ASN A 47 -8.28 -5.15 9.10
CA ASN A 47 -7.24 -4.54 9.92
C ASN A 47 -5.89 -5.16 9.55
N LEU A 48 -4.91 -4.31 9.31
CA LEU A 48 -3.56 -4.74 8.97
C LEU A 48 -2.62 -4.42 10.13
N ASP A 49 -1.68 -5.34 10.39
CA ASP A 49 -0.63 -5.13 11.37
C ASP A 49 0.48 -4.33 10.70
N LEU A 50 0.97 -3.28 11.39
CA LEU A 50 2.05 -2.46 10.85
C LEU A 50 3.35 -3.25 10.64
N ASN A 51 3.49 -4.42 11.26
CA ASN A 51 4.64 -5.29 11.02
C ASN A 51 4.76 -5.71 9.56
N ILE A 52 3.68 -5.62 8.82
CA ILE A 52 3.69 -5.90 7.37
C ILE A 52 4.69 -5.00 6.64
N LEU A 53 5.02 -3.84 7.21
CA LEU A 53 5.95 -2.88 6.61
C LEU A 53 7.41 -3.17 6.90
N GLU A 54 7.71 -4.09 7.81
CA GLU A 54 9.10 -4.39 8.17
C GLU A 54 9.85 -5.04 7.02
N GLY A 55 11.04 -4.52 6.76
CA GLY A 55 11.93 -5.09 5.76
C GLY A 55 11.49 -4.89 4.32
N ILE A 56 10.52 -4.02 4.08
CA ILE A 56 10.08 -3.73 2.72
C ILE A 56 11.11 -2.84 2.04
N SER A 57 11.57 -3.26 0.87
CA SER A 57 12.57 -2.53 0.11
C SER A 57 11.99 -1.72 -1.04
N GLY A 58 10.69 -1.81 -1.31
CA GLY A 58 10.07 -1.04 -2.37
C GLY A 58 8.62 -1.41 -2.62
N ARG A 59 8.04 -0.78 -3.62
CA ARG A 59 6.62 -0.93 -3.94
C ARG A 59 6.21 -2.37 -4.27
N THR A 60 7.02 -3.06 -5.05
CA THR A 60 6.71 -4.43 -5.46
C THR A 60 6.56 -5.34 -4.24
N GLU A 61 7.47 -5.20 -3.29
CA GLU A 61 7.43 -6.00 -2.07
C GLU A 61 6.25 -5.62 -1.20
N LEU A 62 5.93 -4.32 -1.12
CA LEU A 62 4.75 -3.86 -0.40
C LEU A 62 3.48 -4.48 -0.97
N VAL A 63 3.32 -4.44 -2.28
CA VAL A 63 2.14 -5.02 -2.94
C VAL A 63 2.06 -6.51 -2.66
N ALA A 64 3.19 -7.23 -2.75
CA ALA A 64 3.21 -8.66 -2.50
C ALA A 64 2.75 -8.98 -1.07
N ARG A 65 3.24 -8.24 -0.09
CA ARG A 65 2.84 -8.46 1.30
C ARG A 65 1.38 -8.13 1.55
N LEU A 66 0.89 -7.07 0.94
CA LEU A 66 -0.52 -6.72 1.05
C LEU A 66 -1.41 -7.79 0.43
N MET A 67 -0.99 -8.35 -0.70
CA MET A 67 -1.71 -9.45 -1.34
C MET A 67 -1.82 -10.67 -0.43
N GLU A 68 -0.77 -10.96 0.32
CA GLU A 68 -0.78 -12.08 1.26
C GLU A 68 -1.68 -11.81 2.47
N ALA A 69 -1.74 -10.55 2.91
CA ALA A 69 -2.49 -10.17 4.11
C ALA A 69 -3.99 -10.04 3.85
N ILE A 70 -4.36 -9.78 2.62
CA ILE A 70 -5.77 -9.62 2.21
C ILE A 70 -6.29 -10.93 1.63
#